data_507e981c3543a43462049a65f7baeae1
#
_entry.id   507e981c3543a43462049a65f7baeae1
#
_cell.length_a   1.000
_cell.length_b   1.000
_cell.length_c   1.000
_cell.angle_alpha   90.00
_cell.angle_beta   90.00
_cell.angle_gamma   90.00
#
_symmetry.space_group_name_H-M   'P 1'
#
loop_
_entity.id
_entity.type
_entity.pdbx_description
1 polymer ?
#
loop_
_entity_poly.entity_id
_entity_poly.type
_entity_poly.pdbx_seq_one_letter_code
_entity_poly.pdbx_strand_id
1 'polypeptide(L)'
;MRFTVGQLAKVYNISSQAIHGYVDMGILPCVRDDNGYRYFDEYGFQMLGTIIKNRNIGFPLKESNYVYQKSNLIEILHRLNEQEQKANDEMMHLMIQLQQLDNDKFLIQRALLQKDTPVLIDMDKIYRYKLGNDTQNITDLIKEDSTAVSLWYSNLFYTQSSLVLNYEDNHINGHTFCLMTSNNNYHGKIDYPSNNLEIVEKGKAISVMTIYKNEVSFKLLESLINASLVKYPEYCIKSEPFTRLVTSFSDELCEKVNVVELVIPVKKR
;
A
#
# COMPACT_ATOMS: atom_id res chain seq x y z
N MET A 1 2.61 16.79 48.71
CA MET A 1 3.47 15.65 48.32
C MET A 1 4.49 16.18 47.30
N ARG A 2 5.77 15.76 47.34
CA ARG A 2 6.78 16.22 46.38
C ARG A 2 7.38 15.02 45.66
N PHE A 3 7.48 15.07 44.36
CA PHE A 3 8.06 14.04 43.52
C PHE A 3 9.32 14.53 42.87
N THR A 4 10.36 13.70 42.84
CA THR A 4 11.59 13.97 42.09
C THR A 4 11.43 13.56 40.64
N VAL A 5 12.32 14.09 39.74
CA VAL A 5 12.39 13.65 38.34
C VAL A 5 12.52 12.12 38.23
N GLY A 6 13.40 11.51 39.03
CA GLY A 6 13.62 10.06 39.00
C GLY A 6 12.40 9.24 39.41
N GLN A 7 11.60 9.73 40.40
CA GLN A 7 10.36 9.10 40.80
C GLN A 7 9.31 9.15 39.68
N LEU A 8 9.13 10.33 39.04
CA LEU A 8 8.22 10.47 37.92
C LEU A 8 8.65 9.61 36.71
N ALA A 9 9.96 9.62 36.39
CA ALA A 9 10.51 8.77 35.33
C ALA A 9 10.17 7.27 35.53
N LYS A 10 10.32 6.80 36.75
CA LYS A 10 10.01 5.41 37.13
C LYS A 10 8.51 5.11 37.05
N VAL A 11 7.65 6.00 37.59
CA VAL A 11 6.20 5.80 37.61
C VAL A 11 5.60 5.78 36.20
N TYR A 12 6.01 6.71 35.36
CA TYR A 12 5.47 6.87 34.00
C TYR A 12 6.25 6.09 32.92
N ASN A 13 7.29 5.36 33.31
CA ASN A 13 8.16 4.57 32.42
C ASN A 13 8.70 5.42 31.24
N ILE A 14 9.21 6.61 31.56
CA ILE A 14 9.85 7.52 30.60
C ILE A 14 11.24 7.91 31.08
N SER A 15 12.09 8.41 30.20
CA SER A 15 13.42 8.87 30.60
C SER A 15 13.36 10.16 31.40
N SER A 16 14.28 10.34 32.36
CA SER A 16 14.48 11.62 33.06
C SER A 16 14.74 12.76 32.10
N GLN A 17 15.42 12.50 30.98
CA GLN A 17 15.68 13.49 29.93
C GLN A 17 14.39 13.99 29.29
N ALA A 18 13.39 13.12 29.05
CA ALA A 18 12.09 13.53 28.53
C ALA A 18 11.39 14.48 29.51
N ILE A 19 11.43 14.19 30.82
CA ILE A 19 10.85 15.09 31.84
C ILE A 19 11.56 16.44 31.87
N HIS A 20 12.89 16.44 31.80
CA HIS A 20 13.65 17.69 31.69
C HIS A 20 13.24 18.47 30.45
N GLY A 21 13.12 17.81 29.30
CA GLY A 21 12.66 18.44 28.05
C GLY A 21 11.25 19.06 28.19
N TYR A 22 10.31 18.41 28.88
CA TYR A 22 8.98 18.95 29.10
C TYR A 22 9.00 20.21 30.00
N VAL A 23 9.89 20.23 31.01
CA VAL A 23 10.07 21.40 31.86
C VAL A 23 10.73 22.54 31.08
N ASP A 24 11.78 22.25 30.30
CA ASP A 24 12.53 23.28 29.55
C ASP A 24 11.68 23.90 28.43
N MET A 25 10.74 23.15 27.86
CA MET A 25 9.73 23.65 26.91
C MET A 25 8.56 24.40 27.60
N GLY A 26 8.54 24.52 28.94
CA GLY A 26 7.45 25.13 29.68
C GLY A 26 6.13 24.34 29.68
N ILE A 27 6.17 23.07 29.31
CA ILE A 27 4.98 22.20 29.22
C ILE A 27 4.64 21.62 30.59
N LEU A 28 5.66 21.28 31.39
CA LEU A 28 5.49 20.71 32.72
C LEU A 28 6.04 21.68 33.78
N PRO A 29 5.18 22.28 34.64
CA PRO A 29 5.64 23.16 35.71
C PRO A 29 6.42 22.36 36.76
N CYS A 30 7.51 22.94 37.27
CA CYS A 30 8.28 22.37 38.37
C CYS A 30 8.65 23.45 39.36
N VAL A 31 8.90 23.06 40.61
CA VAL A 31 9.48 23.88 41.64
C VAL A 31 10.99 23.53 41.75
N ARG A 32 11.84 24.51 41.94
CA ARG A 32 13.25 24.32 42.25
C ARG A 32 13.48 24.59 43.72
N ASP A 33 14.28 23.74 44.39
CA ASP A 33 14.78 24.04 45.73
C ASP A 33 16.02 24.94 45.68
N ASP A 34 16.53 25.28 46.87
CA ASP A 34 17.71 26.13 47.03
C ASP A 34 18.98 25.51 46.40
N ASN A 35 19.02 24.21 46.19
CA ASN A 35 20.11 23.46 45.55
C ASN A 35 19.90 23.30 44.02
N GLY A 36 18.82 23.88 43.47
CA GLY A 36 18.52 23.85 42.04
C GLY A 36 17.85 22.57 41.56
N TYR A 37 17.55 21.59 42.45
CA TYR A 37 16.86 20.37 42.08
C TYR A 37 15.38 20.65 41.72
N ARG A 38 14.88 19.93 40.68
CA ARG A 38 13.51 20.04 40.21
C ARG A 38 12.61 19.09 40.95
N TYR A 39 11.51 19.61 41.51
CA TYR A 39 10.46 18.84 42.16
C TYR A 39 9.11 19.16 41.55
N PHE A 40 8.20 18.21 41.68
CA PHE A 40 6.84 18.29 41.18
C PHE A 40 5.87 18.07 42.33
N ASP A 41 4.83 18.85 42.37
CA ASP A 41 3.70 18.65 43.27
C ASP A 41 2.69 17.65 42.67
N GLU A 42 1.57 17.50 43.34
CA GLU A 42 0.48 16.65 42.88
C GLU A 42 -0.10 17.10 41.52
N TYR A 43 -0.16 18.40 41.29
CA TYR A 43 -0.61 18.96 40.02
C TYR A 43 0.37 18.61 38.87
N GLY A 44 1.65 18.78 39.07
CA GLY A 44 2.68 18.40 38.10
C GLY A 44 2.67 16.90 37.81
N PHE A 45 2.43 16.06 38.85
CA PHE A 45 2.25 14.62 38.66
C PHE A 45 1.08 14.30 37.73
N GLN A 46 -0.13 14.82 38.00
CA GLN A 46 -1.33 14.59 37.20
C GLN A 46 -1.21 15.14 35.78
N MET A 47 -0.58 16.33 35.63
CA MET A 47 -0.34 16.95 34.36
C MET A 47 0.56 16.10 33.48
N LEU A 48 1.65 15.55 34.02
CA LEU A 48 2.52 14.64 33.29
C LEU A 48 1.77 13.39 32.80
N GLY A 49 0.92 12.80 33.66
CA GLY A 49 0.06 11.68 33.30
C GLY A 49 -0.86 11.99 32.12
N THR A 50 -1.48 13.18 32.13
CA THR A 50 -2.37 13.63 31.06
C THR A 50 -1.59 13.84 29.74
N ILE A 51 -0.40 14.45 29.79
CA ILE A 51 0.45 14.64 28.62
C ILE A 51 0.84 13.29 28.02
N ILE A 52 1.25 12.33 28.85
CA ILE A 52 1.65 10.99 28.38
C ILE A 52 0.45 10.25 27.78
N LYS A 53 -0.72 10.30 28.43
CA LYS A 53 -1.96 9.74 27.90
C LYS A 53 -2.27 10.29 26.51
N ASN A 54 -2.26 11.63 26.35
CA ASN A 54 -2.54 12.26 25.06
C ASN A 54 -1.54 11.87 23.99
N ARG A 55 -0.25 11.76 24.32
CA ARG A 55 0.77 11.26 23.40
C ARG A 55 0.56 9.82 22.97
N ASN A 56 0.17 8.96 23.90
CA ASN A 56 -0.09 7.54 23.61
C ASN A 56 -1.28 7.34 22.67
N ILE A 57 -2.23 8.24 22.64
CA ILE A 57 -3.32 8.24 21.66
C ILE A 57 -2.99 9.04 20.39
N GLY A 58 -1.72 9.46 20.21
CA GLY A 58 -1.21 10.03 18.97
C GLY A 58 -1.18 11.54 18.89
N PHE A 59 -1.50 12.29 19.95
CA PHE A 59 -1.34 13.74 19.92
C PHE A 59 0.15 14.16 19.90
N PRO A 60 0.55 15.08 19.02
CA PRO A 60 1.86 15.73 19.12
C PRO A 60 2.03 16.43 20.47
N LEU A 61 3.27 16.52 20.95
CA LEU A 61 3.56 17.09 22.27
C LEU A 61 3.00 18.51 22.46
N LYS A 62 3.11 19.37 21.43
CA LYS A 62 2.57 20.72 21.45
C LYS A 62 1.05 20.76 21.63
N GLU A 63 0.36 19.85 20.95
CA GLU A 63 -1.09 19.73 21.04
C GLU A 63 -1.53 19.15 22.38
N SER A 64 -0.79 18.15 22.89
CA SER A 64 -1.04 17.57 24.22
C SER A 64 -1.03 18.64 25.33
N ASN A 65 -0.12 19.62 25.23
CA ASN A 65 -0.05 20.74 26.15
C ASN A 65 -1.21 21.74 25.95
N TYR A 66 -1.54 22.05 24.70
CA TYR A 66 -2.63 22.97 24.39
C TYR A 66 -3.99 22.44 24.89
N VAL A 67 -4.28 21.16 24.63
CA VAL A 67 -5.50 20.49 25.11
C VAL A 67 -5.63 20.58 26.63
N TYR A 68 -4.50 20.46 27.35
CA TYR A 68 -4.53 20.55 28.81
C TYR A 68 -4.78 21.98 29.34
N GLN A 69 -4.16 23.00 28.71
CA GLN A 69 -4.10 24.35 29.29
C GLN A 69 -5.18 25.31 28.79
N LYS A 70 -5.69 25.12 27.59
CA LYS A 70 -6.46 26.16 26.87
C LYS A 70 -7.75 25.70 26.23
N SER A 71 -8.05 24.40 26.20
CA SER A 71 -9.23 23.88 25.50
C SER A 71 -10.46 23.80 26.39
N ASN A 72 -11.62 24.04 25.81
CA ASN A 72 -12.90 23.67 26.41
C ASN A 72 -13.30 22.23 26.01
N LEU A 73 -14.31 21.67 26.65
CA LEU A 73 -14.74 20.29 26.44
C LEU A 73 -15.16 20.00 24.98
N ILE A 74 -15.76 20.99 24.31
CA ILE A 74 -16.20 20.84 22.91
C ILE A 74 -14.98 20.72 21.99
N GLU A 75 -13.97 21.56 22.21
CA GLU A 75 -12.74 21.54 21.45
C GLU A 75 -11.94 20.26 21.71
N ILE A 76 -11.89 19.78 22.95
CA ILE A 76 -11.27 18.49 23.29
C ILE A 76 -11.96 17.35 22.53
N LEU A 77 -13.31 17.33 22.54
CA LEU A 77 -14.08 16.30 21.82
C LEU A 77 -13.80 16.35 20.31
N HIS A 78 -13.75 17.54 19.71
CA HIS A 78 -13.44 17.70 18.30
C HIS A 78 -12.07 17.11 17.96
N ARG A 79 -11.04 17.43 18.76
CA ARG A 79 -9.68 16.91 18.56
C ARG A 79 -9.57 15.40 18.76
N LEU A 80 -10.31 14.85 19.71
CA LEU A 80 -10.38 13.39 19.91
C LEU A 80 -11.00 12.70 18.70
N ASN A 81 -12.07 13.25 18.12
CA ASN A 81 -12.69 12.73 16.90
C ASN A 81 -11.73 12.79 15.70
N GLU A 82 -10.99 13.90 15.56
CA GLU A 82 -9.96 13.99 14.51
C GLU A 82 -8.86 12.93 14.67
N GLN A 83 -8.43 12.70 15.92
CA GLN A 83 -7.40 11.70 16.19
C GLN A 83 -7.92 10.27 15.99
N GLU A 84 -9.17 10.00 16.35
CA GLU A 84 -9.84 8.73 16.06
C GLU A 84 -9.91 8.48 14.55
N GLN A 85 -10.27 9.50 13.77
CA GLN A 85 -10.31 9.38 12.31
C GLN A 85 -8.93 9.06 11.73
N LYS A 86 -7.86 9.74 12.18
CA LYS A 86 -6.49 9.46 11.76
C LYS A 86 -6.07 8.03 12.09
N ALA A 87 -6.40 7.55 13.30
CA ALA A 87 -6.10 6.18 13.71
C ALA A 87 -6.85 5.14 12.87
N ASN A 88 -8.11 5.40 12.52
CA ASN A 88 -8.91 4.54 11.65
C ASN A 88 -8.34 4.51 10.22
N ASP A 89 -7.90 5.65 9.69
CA ASP A 89 -7.28 5.73 8.36
C ASP A 89 -5.95 4.95 8.33
N GLU A 90 -5.13 5.06 9.38
CA GLU A 90 -3.88 4.31 9.53
C GLU A 90 -4.15 2.80 9.66
N MET A 91 -5.13 2.41 10.46
CA MET A 91 -5.56 1.01 10.59
C MET A 91 -6.01 0.44 9.24
N MET A 92 -6.83 1.18 8.49
CA MET A 92 -7.27 0.77 7.16
C MET A 92 -6.07 0.60 6.23
N HIS A 93 -5.11 1.53 6.24
CA HIS A 93 -3.89 1.44 5.44
C HIS A 93 -3.08 0.19 5.79
N LEU A 94 -2.87 -0.11 7.08
CA LEU A 94 -2.17 -1.31 7.53
C LEU A 94 -2.89 -2.60 7.14
N MET A 95 -4.22 -2.63 7.20
CA MET A 95 -5.01 -3.79 6.75
C MET A 95 -4.80 -4.07 5.26
N ILE A 96 -4.77 -3.03 4.42
CA ILE A 96 -4.51 -3.18 2.99
C ILE A 96 -3.08 -3.68 2.75
N GLN A 97 -2.08 -3.18 3.51
CA GLN A 97 -0.71 -3.67 3.43
C GLN A 97 -0.61 -5.18 3.75
N LEU A 98 -1.27 -5.62 4.81
CA LEU A 98 -1.31 -7.04 5.17
C LEU A 98 -1.94 -7.88 4.07
N GLN A 99 -3.05 -7.43 3.52
CA GLN A 99 -3.72 -8.12 2.41
C GLN A 99 -2.82 -8.24 1.18
N GLN A 100 -2.09 -7.18 0.83
CA GLN A 100 -1.14 -7.20 -0.29
C GLN A 100 0.01 -8.18 -0.03
N LEU A 101 0.60 -8.16 1.17
CA LEU A 101 1.65 -9.10 1.56
C LEU A 101 1.17 -10.56 1.50
N ASP A 102 -0.05 -10.85 1.93
CA ASP A 102 -0.61 -12.19 1.87
C ASP A 102 -0.86 -12.63 0.42
N ASN A 103 -1.35 -11.73 -0.42
CA ASN A 103 -1.51 -12.00 -1.85
C ASN A 103 -0.15 -12.28 -2.53
N ASP A 104 0.86 -11.48 -2.27
CA ASP A 104 2.19 -11.65 -2.85
C ASP A 104 2.83 -12.97 -2.39
N LYS A 105 2.73 -13.31 -1.10
CA LYS A 105 3.17 -14.61 -0.59
C LYS A 105 2.48 -15.77 -1.30
N PHE A 106 1.15 -15.69 -1.47
CA PHE A 106 0.38 -16.71 -2.16
C PHE A 106 0.83 -16.87 -3.63
N LEU A 107 1.03 -15.78 -4.35
CA LEU A 107 1.47 -15.82 -5.74
C LEU A 107 2.90 -16.37 -5.87
N ILE A 108 3.82 -16.00 -4.97
CA ILE A 108 5.19 -16.55 -4.96
C ILE A 108 5.15 -18.05 -4.65
N GLN A 109 4.35 -18.50 -3.69
CA GLN A 109 4.20 -19.93 -3.39
C GLN A 109 3.64 -20.69 -4.60
N ARG A 110 2.66 -20.12 -5.31
CA ARG A 110 2.16 -20.71 -6.55
C ARG A 110 3.25 -20.79 -7.63
N ALA A 111 4.08 -19.76 -7.78
CA ALA A 111 5.18 -19.75 -8.73
C ALA A 111 6.21 -20.87 -8.43
N LEU A 112 6.48 -21.14 -7.16
CA LEU A 112 7.39 -22.21 -6.74
C LEU A 112 6.81 -23.62 -6.96
N LEU A 113 5.51 -23.80 -6.71
CA LEU A 113 4.88 -25.12 -6.72
C LEU A 113 4.20 -25.48 -8.04
N GLN A 114 3.75 -24.49 -8.81
CA GLN A 114 2.89 -24.65 -9.98
C GLN A 114 3.36 -23.80 -11.16
N LYS A 115 4.68 -23.61 -11.29
CA LYS A 115 5.24 -22.88 -12.43
C LYS A 115 4.70 -23.45 -13.74
N ASP A 116 4.34 -22.56 -14.67
CA ASP A 116 3.84 -22.83 -16.00
C ASP A 116 2.58 -23.75 -16.06
N THR A 117 1.88 -23.88 -14.92
CA THR A 117 0.66 -24.70 -14.82
C THR A 117 -0.58 -23.82 -14.87
N PRO A 118 -1.44 -23.96 -15.92
CA PRO A 118 -2.69 -23.20 -16.00
C PRO A 118 -3.71 -23.64 -14.94
N VAL A 119 -4.34 -22.68 -14.27
CA VAL A 119 -5.37 -22.86 -13.24
C VAL A 119 -6.56 -21.95 -13.54
N LEU A 120 -7.76 -22.50 -13.54
CA LEU A 120 -8.99 -21.70 -13.67
C LEU A 120 -9.29 -20.99 -12.36
N ILE A 121 -9.50 -19.68 -12.44
CA ILE A 121 -9.76 -18.81 -11.28
C ILE A 121 -11.01 -17.97 -11.49
N ASP A 122 -11.56 -17.45 -10.39
CA ASP A 122 -12.48 -16.32 -10.41
C ASP A 122 -11.66 -15.04 -10.38
N MET A 123 -11.81 -14.20 -11.40
CA MET A 123 -11.14 -12.91 -11.53
C MET A 123 -12.08 -11.80 -11.09
N ASP A 124 -11.63 -10.96 -10.19
CA ASP A 124 -12.31 -9.74 -9.79
C ASP A 124 -12.30 -8.70 -10.91
N LYS A 125 -13.12 -7.67 -10.74
CA LYS A 125 -13.09 -6.49 -11.60
C LYS A 125 -11.73 -5.81 -11.51
N ILE A 126 -11.12 -5.49 -12.65
CA ILE A 126 -9.80 -4.87 -12.75
C ILE A 126 -9.93 -3.54 -13.47
N TYR A 127 -9.26 -2.54 -12.94
CA TYR A 127 -9.07 -1.23 -13.55
C TYR A 127 -7.66 -1.17 -14.13
N ARG A 128 -7.53 -0.83 -15.41
CA ARG A 128 -6.27 -0.70 -16.13
C ARG A 128 -6.10 0.72 -16.65
N TYR A 129 -4.98 1.35 -16.33
CA TYR A 129 -4.58 2.63 -16.91
C TYR A 129 -3.50 2.39 -17.95
N LYS A 130 -3.82 2.59 -19.22
CA LYS A 130 -2.93 2.34 -20.36
C LYS A 130 -1.88 3.45 -20.44
N LEU A 131 -0.60 3.07 -20.47
CA LEU A 131 0.54 3.98 -20.53
C LEU A 131 1.09 4.10 -21.98
N GLY A 132 0.90 3.09 -22.82
CA GLY A 132 1.45 3.02 -24.17
C GLY A 132 2.31 1.80 -24.38
N ASN A 133 2.86 1.67 -25.57
CA ASN A 133 3.65 0.51 -26.00
C ASN A 133 5.16 0.78 -26.11
N ASP A 134 5.58 2.04 -25.99
CA ASP A 134 7.00 2.44 -26.02
C ASP A 134 7.25 3.65 -25.10
N THR A 135 8.54 4.01 -24.94
CA THR A 135 8.97 5.13 -24.09
C THR A 135 8.44 6.49 -24.57
N GLN A 136 8.29 6.67 -25.88
CA GLN A 136 7.79 7.93 -26.42
C GLN A 136 6.32 8.14 -26.07
N ASN A 137 5.49 7.11 -26.25
CA ASN A 137 4.07 7.16 -25.89
C ASN A 137 3.88 7.45 -24.39
N ILE A 138 4.67 6.81 -23.52
CA ILE A 138 4.63 7.06 -22.08
C ILE A 138 5.02 8.50 -21.76
N THR A 139 6.06 9.04 -22.42
CA THR A 139 6.53 10.42 -22.22
C THR A 139 5.47 11.43 -22.66
N ASP A 140 4.82 11.18 -23.78
CA ASP A 140 3.78 12.06 -24.29
C ASP A 140 2.53 12.02 -23.41
N LEU A 141 2.13 10.84 -22.93
CA LEU A 141 1.04 10.69 -21.96
C LEU A 141 1.31 11.44 -20.64
N ILE A 142 2.56 11.42 -20.14
CA ILE A 142 2.93 12.17 -18.93
C ILE A 142 2.73 13.67 -19.13
N LYS A 143 2.94 14.19 -20.35
CA LYS A 143 2.69 15.60 -20.67
C LYS A 143 1.21 15.93 -20.82
N GLU A 144 0.45 15.03 -21.45
CA GLU A 144 -0.97 15.24 -21.79
C GLU A 144 -1.90 15.02 -20.59
N ASP A 145 -1.61 14.01 -19.76
CA ASP A 145 -2.44 13.60 -18.61
C ASP A 145 -1.62 13.45 -17.33
N SER A 146 -0.80 14.45 -17.02
CA SER A 146 0.11 14.42 -15.86
C SER A 146 -0.60 14.16 -14.54
N THR A 147 -1.84 14.63 -14.38
CA THR A 147 -2.62 14.46 -13.15
C THR A 147 -3.02 13.01 -12.95
N ALA A 148 -3.58 12.34 -13.97
CA ALA A 148 -3.95 10.94 -13.88
C ALA A 148 -2.70 10.06 -13.71
N VAL A 149 -1.65 10.29 -14.48
CA VAL A 149 -0.38 9.55 -14.35
C VAL A 149 0.17 9.70 -12.94
N SER A 150 0.24 10.92 -12.40
CA SER A 150 0.71 11.17 -11.02
C SER A 150 -0.15 10.45 -9.98
N LEU A 151 -1.47 10.46 -10.14
CA LEU A 151 -2.39 9.78 -9.25
C LEU A 151 -2.16 8.26 -9.23
N TRP A 152 -2.02 7.64 -10.41
CA TRP A 152 -1.75 6.20 -10.51
C TRP A 152 -0.38 5.83 -9.95
N TYR A 153 0.67 6.61 -10.22
CA TYR A 153 2.01 6.37 -9.68
C TYR A 153 2.14 6.65 -8.19
N SER A 154 1.45 7.67 -7.65
CA SER A 154 1.44 7.92 -6.21
C SER A 154 0.71 6.83 -5.41
N ASN A 155 -0.09 6.01 -6.08
CA ASN A 155 -0.80 4.87 -5.52
C ASN A 155 -0.20 3.51 -5.92
N LEU A 156 1.10 3.43 -6.23
CA LEU A 156 1.80 2.18 -6.56
C LEU A 156 1.65 1.07 -5.51
N PHE A 157 1.31 1.45 -4.29
CA PHE A 157 0.96 0.50 -3.24
C PHE A 157 -0.30 -0.32 -3.57
N TYR A 158 -1.24 0.26 -4.33
CA TYR A 158 -2.50 -0.37 -4.74
C TYR A 158 -2.49 -0.83 -6.19
N THR A 159 -1.46 -0.48 -6.95
CA THR A 159 -1.37 -0.73 -8.38
C THR A 159 -0.18 -1.65 -8.68
N GLN A 160 -0.30 -2.42 -9.75
CA GLN A 160 0.75 -3.33 -10.23
C GLN A 160 1.08 -3.00 -11.68
N SER A 161 2.36 -3.12 -12.04
CA SER A 161 2.78 -3.04 -13.43
C SER A 161 2.31 -4.25 -14.22
N SER A 162 1.83 -4.02 -15.41
CA SER A 162 1.21 -5.01 -16.28
C SER A 162 1.55 -4.78 -17.75
N LEU A 163 1.56 -5.86 -18.51
CA LEU A 163 1.51 -5.83 -19.96
C LEU A 163 0.18 -6.43 -20.42
N VAL A 164 -0.58 -5.66 -21.17
CA VAL A 164 -1.75 -6.16 -21.91
C VAL A 164 -1.25 -6.66 -23.27
N LEU A 165 -1.63 -7.88 -23.64
CA LEU A 165 -1.10 -8.59 -24.79
C LEU A 165 -2.13 -8.57 -25.93
N ASN A 166 -1.78 -8.01 -27.07
CA ASN A 166 -2.59 -8.07 -28.28
C ASN A 166 -2.43 -9.48 -28.89
N TYR A 167 -3.33 -10.39 -28.50
CA TYR A 167 -3.27 -11.78 -28.88
C TYR A 167 -4.36 -12.10 -29.90
N GLU A 168 -3.94 -12.43 -31.13
CA GLU A 168 -4.82 -12.79 -32.26
C GLU A 168 -4.19 -13.95 -33.04
N ASP A 169 -4.99 -14.83 -33.59
CA ASP A 169 -4.57 -15.96 -34.42
C ASP A 169 -3.46 -16.82 -33.79
N ASN A 170 -3.53 -17.02 -32.48
CA ASN A 170 -2.56 -17.75 -31.65
C ASN A 170 -1.18 -17.08 -31.51
N HIS A 171 -1.07 -15.79 -31.86
CA HIS A 171 0.17 -15.00 -31.74
C HIS A 171 -0.04 -13.72 -30.95
N ILE A 172 1.05 -13.27 -30.30
CA ILE A 172 1.12 -11.95 -29.68
C ILE A 172 1.70 -10.97 -30.68
N ASN A 173 0.84 -10.09 -31.22
CA ASN A 173 1.21 -9.10 -32.25
C ASN A 173 1.70 -7.77 -31.66
N GLY A 174 1.57 -7.58 -30.36
CA GLY A 174 1.98 -6.37 -29.66
C GLY A 174 1.61 -6.41 -28.17
N HIS A 175 1.97 -5.34 -27.47
CA HIS A 175 1.63 -5.17 -26.06
C HIS A 175 1.44 -3.70 -25.71
N THR A 176 0.77 -3.46 -24.58
CA THR A 176 0.60 -2.13 -23.99
C THR A 176 0.98 -2.18 -22.52
N PHE A 177 1.86 -1.28 -22.09
CA PHE A 177 2.18 -1.10 -20.67
C PHE A 177 0.99 -0.47 -19.95
N CYS A 178 0.65 -1.03 -18.80
CA CYS A 178 -0.44 -0.56 -17.97
C CYS A 178 -0.05 -0.55 -16.50
N LEU A 179 -0.71 0.30 -15.74
CA LEU A 179 -0.88 0.14 -14.31
C LEU A 179 -2.26 -0.45 -14.06
N MET A 180 -2.38 -1.40 -13.13
CA MET A 180 -3.66 -2.02 -12.83
C MET A 180 -3.91 -2.18 -11.34
N THR A 181 -5.16 -2.18 -10.96
CA THR A 181 -5.62 -2.47 -9.59
C THR A 181 -6.89 -3.30 -9.63
N SER A 182 -7.11 -4.13 -8.62
CA SER A 182 -8.35 -4.87 -8.45
C SER A 182 -9.40 -4.02 -7.72
N ASN A 183 -10.67 -4.39 -7.88
CA ASN A 183 -11.78 -3.72 -7.18
C ASN A 183 -11.63 -3.77 -5.64
N ASN A 184 -11.03 -4.82 -5.09
CA ASN A 184 -10.78 -4.95 -3.65
C ASN A 184 -9.77 -3.93 -3.12
N ASN A 185 -8.85 -3.48 -3.96
CA ASN A 185 -7.85 -2.47 -3.62
C ASN A 185 -8.29 -1.05 -4.05
N TYR A 186 -9.41 -0.95 -4.78
CA TYR A 186 -9.94 0.31 -5.30
C TYR A 186 -10.92 0.94 -4.30
N HIS A 187 -10.42 1.76 -3.41
CA HIS A 187 -11.22 2.49 -2.42
C HIS A 187 -11.69 3.88 -2.91
N GLY A 188 -12.06 4.00 -4.19
CA GLY A 188 -12.52 5.28 -4.77
C GLY A 188 -11.42 6.34 -4.92
N LYS A 189 -10.16 6.02 -4.60
CA LYS A 189 -9.03 6.96 -4.68
C LYS A 189 -8.48 7.18 -6.09
N ILE A 190 -8.87 6.32 -7.06
CA ILE A 190 -8.40 6.37 -8.46
C ILE A 190 -9.57 6.70 -9.41
N ASP A 191 -10.58 7.38 -8.91
CA ASP A 191 -11.74 7.77 -9.72
C ASP A 191 -11.45 9.06 -10.51
N TYR A 192 -10.51 8.94 -11.45
CA TYR A 192 -10.21 10.00 -12.39
C TYR A 192 -10.66 9.56 -13.78
N PRO A 193 -11.67 10.23 -14.38
CA PRO A 193 -12.11 9.92 -15.72
C PRO A 193 -10.98 10.24 -16.70
N SER A 194 -10.43 9.21 -17.34
CA SER A 194 -9.42 9.33 -18.38
C SER A 194 -9.78 8.43 -19.55
N ASN A 195 -9.49 8.88 -20.77
CA ASN A 195 -9.66 8.08 -21.99
C ASN A 195 -8.73 6.84 -21.99
N ASN A 196 -7.71 6.83 -21.12
CA ASN A 196 -6.76 5.72 -20.98
C ASN A 196 -7.18 4.70 -19.93
N LEU A 197 -8.29 4.94 -19.19
CA LEU A 197 -8.82 4.02 -18.21
C LEU A 197 -9.69 2.96 -18.89
N GLU A 198 -9.33 1.72 -18.68
CA GLU A 198 -10.09 0.55 -19.12
C GLU A 198 -10.55 -0.29 -17.94
N ILE A 199 -11.73 -0.87 -18.06
CA ILE A 199 -12.31 -1.74 -17.04
C ILE A 199 -12.45 -3.14 -17.62
N VAL A 200 -11.84 -4.11 -16.93
CA VAL A 200 -12.06 -5.54 -17.18
C VAL A 200 -13.05 -6.05 -16.17
N GLU A 201 -14.23 -6.43 -16.65
CA GLU A 201 -15.30 -6.92 -15.79
C GLU A 201 -14.95 -8.28 -15.17
N LYS A 202 -15.44 -8.48 -13.95
CA LYS A 202 -15.27 -9.74 -13.23
C LYS A 202 -15.73 -10.95 -14.08
N GLY A 203 -15.12 -12.09 -13.84
CA GLY A 203 -15.46 -13.30 -14.58
C GLY A 203 -14.50 -14.44 -14.33
N LYS A 204 -14.53 -15.46 -15.19
CA LYS A 204 -13.53 -16.52 -15.17
C LYS A 204 -12.28 -16.10 -15.90
N ALA A 205 -11.13 -16.54 -15.40
CA ALA A 205 -9.86 -16.40 -16.07
C ALA A 205 -9.00 -17.65 -15.87
N ILE A 206 -8.05 -17.88 -16.76
CA ILE A 206 -7.00 -18.87 -16.57
C ILE A 206 -5.77 -18.12 -16.12
N SER A 207 -5.21 -18.52 -14.98
CA SER A 207 -4.00 -17.93 -14.39
C SER A 207 -2.84 -18.89 -14.50
N VAL A 208 -1.69 -18.39 -14.97
CA VAL A 208 -0.44 -19.14 -15.10
C VAL A 208 0.68 -18.38 -14.43
N MET A 209 1.32 -18.96 -13.41
CA MET A 209 2.53 -18.40 -12.84
C MET A 209 3.73 -18.78 -13.68
N THR A 210 4.53 -17.80 -14.10
CA THR A 210 5.77 -18.06 -14.87
C THR A 210 6.94 -17.24 -14.34
N ILE A 211 8.14 -17.72 -14.61
CA ILE A 211 9.40 -17.09 -14.21
C ILE A 211 10.28 -16.99 -15.44
N TYR A 212 10.74 -15.78 -15.75
CA TYR A 212 11.69 -15.57 -16.84
C TYR A 212 12.83 -14.65 -16.40
N LYS A 213 13.95 -14.74 -17.11
CA LYS A 213 15.13 -13.93 -16.87
C LYS A 213 15.22 -12.78 -17.87
N ASN A 214 15.71 -11.64 -17.38
CA ASN A 214 15.97 -10.41 -18.12
C ASN A 214 14.72 -9.83 -18.82
N GLU A 215 14.47 -10.15 -20.08
CA GLU A 215 13.37 -9.59 -20.88
C GLU A 215 12.17 -10.53 -21.00
N VAL A 216 11.02 -9.95 -21.26
CA VAL A 216 9.79 -10.70 -21.48
C VAL A 216 9.90 -11.55 -22.74
N SER A 217 9.75 -12.85 -22.60
CA SER A 217 9.67 -13.76 -23.74
C SER A 217 8.24 -13.90 -24.24
N PHE A 218 7.86 -13.16 -25.27
CA PHE A 218 6.52 -13.27 -25.87
C PHE A 218 6.23 -14.67 -26.40
N LYS A 219 7.24 -15.39 -26.93
CA LYS A 219 7.09 -16.79 -27.34
C LYS A 219 6.72 -17.71 -26.17
N LEU A 220 7.28 -17.47 -24.99
CA LEU A 220 6.87 -18.20 -23.78
C LEU A 220 5.43 -17.91 -23.43
N LEU A 221 5.02 -16.63 -23.41
CA LEU A 221 3.66 -16.25 -23.10
C LEU A 221 2.65 -16.81 -24.10
N GLU A 222 2.95 -16.78 -25.41
CA GLU A 222 2.12 -17.44 -26.45
C GLU A 222 1.96 -18.94 -26.17
N SER A 223 3.05 -19.62 -25.87
CA SER A 223 2.99 -21.06 -25.59
C SER A 223 2.14 -21.38 -24.37
N LEU A 224 2.21 -20.54 -23.34
CA LEU A 224 1.39 -20.68 -22.13
C LEU A 224 -0.09 -20.39 -22.38
N ILE A 225 -0.41 -19.38 -23.21
CA ILE A 225 -1.79 -19.10 -23.61
C ILE A 225 -2.37 -20.30 -24.37
N ASN A 226 -1.64 -20.79 -25.39
CA ASN A 226 -2.06 -21.91 -26.21
C ASN A 226 -2.24 -23.21 -25.37
N ALA A 227 -1.29 -23.52 -24.50
CA ALA A 227 -1.38 -24.65 -23.58
C ALA A 227 -2.59 -24.53 -22.63
N SER A 228 -2.90 -23.32 -22.18
CA SER A 228 -4.05 -23.03 -21.32
C SER A 228 -5.37 -23.33 -22.02
N LEU A 229 -5.52 -22.92 -23.27
CA LEU A 229 -6.73 -23.16 -24.06
C LEU A 229 -6.88 -24.63 -24.44
N VAL A 230 -5.78 -25.36 -24.62
CA VAL A 230 -5.82 -26.83 -24.81
C VAL A 230 -6.25 -27.53 -23.54
N LYS A 231 -5.80 -27.08 -22.36
CA LYS A 231 -6.17 -27.67 -21.07
C LYS A 231 -7.65 -27.42 -20.72
N TYR A 232 -8.22 -26.28 -21.13
CA TYR A 232 -9.59 -25.87 -20.85
C TYR A 232 -10.37 -25.63 -22.16
N PRO A 233 -10.66 -26.68 -22.96
CA PRO A 233 -11.23 -26.55 -24.29
C PRO A 233 -12.67 -25.99 -24.31
N GLU A 234 -13.36 -26.04 -23.18
CA GLU A 234 -14.69 -25.45 -22.99
C GLU A 234 -14.71 -23.93 -22.87
N TYR A 235 -13.53 -23.30 -22.82
CA TYR A 235 -13.40 -21.85 -22.72
C TYR A 235 -12.78 -21.26 -23.97
N CYS A 236 -13.12 -20.00 -24.24
CA CYS A 236 -12.43 -19.15 -25.22
C CYS A 236 -12.06 -17.82 -24.58
N ILE A 237 -11.10 -17.11 -25.16
CA ILE A 237 -10.67 -15.80 -24.67
C ILE A 237 -11.83 -14.81 -24.74
N LYS A 238 -12.07 -14.07 -23.65
CA LYS A 238 -13.11 -13.06 -23.53
C LYS A 238 -12.58 -11.67 -23.85
N SER A 239 -11.39 -11.36 -23.39
CA SER A 239 -10.69 -10.09 -23.61
C SER A 239 -9.18 -10.31 -23.60
N GLU A 240 -8.40 -9.29 -23.95
CA GLU A 240 -6.96 -9.35 -24.06
C GLU A 240 -6.31 -9.97 -22.82
N PRO A 241 -5.47 -11.01 -22.98
CA PRO A 241 -4.63 -11.54 -21.92
C PRO A 241 -3.69 -10.47 -21.40
N PHE A 242 -3.30 -10.58 -20.14
CA PHE A 242 -2.38 -9.63 -19.54
C PHE A 242 -1.46 -10.31 -18.52
N THR A 243 -0.33 -9.65 -18.23
CA THR A 243 0.59 -10.11 -17.19
C THR A 243 0.51 -9.19 -15.99
N ARG A 244 0.80 -9.73 -14.80
CA ARG A 244 1.03 -8.97 -13.57
C ARG A 244 2.43 -9.28 -13.07
N LEU A 245 3.26 -8.26 -12.89
CA LEU A 245 4.56 -8.43 -12.26
C LEU A 245 4.36 -8.65 -10.76
N VAL A 246 4.68 -9.84 -10.26
CA VAL A 246 4.58 -10.18 -8.85
C VAL A 246 5.81 -9.67 -8.10
N THR A 247 6.99 -10.00 -8.60
CA THR A 247 8.27 -9.52 -8.05
C THR A 247 9.39 -9.62 -9.06
N SER A 248 10.46 -8.86 -8.84
CA SER A 248 11.72 -8.99 -9.56
C SER A 248 12.87 -8.99 -8.57
N PHE A 249 13.89 -9.79 -8.84
CA PHE A 249 15.13 -9.83 -8.07
C PHE A 249 16.32 -10.17 -8.97
N SER A 250 17.54 -10.00 -8.48
CA SER A 250 18.74 -10.49 -9.15
C SER A 250 19.14 -11.84 -8.54
N ASP A 251 19.43 -12.82 -9.39
CA ASP A 251 19.95 -14.10 -8.94
C ASP A 251 21.45 -14.01 -8.60
N GLU A 252 22.04 -15.14 -8.22
CA GLU A 252 23.48 -15.24 -7.87
C GLU A 252 24.42 -14.84 -9.01
N LEU A 253 23.95 -14.88 -10.26
CA LEU A 253 24.69 -14.48 -11.47
C LEU A 253 24.42 -13.01 -11.84
N CYS A 254 23.75 -12.25 -10.98
CA CYS A 254 23.31 -10.87 -11.24
C CYS A 254 22.35 -10.74 -12.44
N GLU A 255 21.69 -11.81 -12.85
CA GLU A 255 20.64 -11.76 -13.86
C GLU A 255 19.31 -11.35 -13.22
N LYS A 256 18.58 -10.47 -13.90
CA LYS A 256 17.24 -10.07 -13.45
C LYS A 256 16.25 -11.23 -13.63
N VAL A 257 15.63 -11.65 -12.55
CA VAL A 257 14.58 -12.67 -12.53
C VAL A 257 13.25 -12.02 -12.27
N ASN A 258 12.25 -12.28 -13.10
CA ASN A 258 10.91 -11.76 -12.98
C ASN A 258 9.93 -12.90 -12.71
N VAL A 259 9.15 -12.78 -11.65
CA VAL A 259 8.02 -13.65 -11.34
C VAL A 259 6.75 -12.94 -11.80
N VAL A 260 6.03 -13.58 -12.70
CA VAL A 260 4.88 -12.98 -13.38
C VAL A 260 3.69 -13.91 -13.33
N GLU A 261 2.52 -13.36 -13.14
CA GLU A 261 1.26 -14.04 -13.37
C GLU A 261 0.71 -13.63 -14.75
N LEU A 262 0.52 -14.59 -15.64
CA LEU A 262 -0.23 -14.43 -16.88
C LEU A 262 -1.70 -14.72 -16.58
N VAL A 263 -2.58 -13.77 -16.87
CA VAL A 263 -4.03 -13.89 -16.70
C VAL A 263 -4.71 -13.84 -18.06
N ILE A 264 -5.53 -14.82 -18.35
CA ILE A 264 -6.27 -14.97 -19.60
C ILE A 264 -7.76 -14.91 -19.26
N PRO A 265 -8.42 -13.76 -19.43
CA PRO A 265 -9.85 -13.66 -19.20
C PRO A 265 -10.62 -14.55 -20.20
N VAL A 266 -11.51 -15.41 -19.69
CA VAL A 266 -12.19 -16.40 -20.52
C VAL A 266 -13.70 -16.38 -20.32
N LYS A 267 -14.43 -16.90 -21.33
CA LYS A 267 -15.85 -17.20 -21.26
C LYS A 267 -16.10 -18.63 -21.77
N LYS A 268 -17.16 -19.27 -21.31
CA LYS A 268 -17.57 -20.54 -21.89
C LYS A 268 -17.95 -20.37 -23.37
N ARG A 269 -17.59 -21.34 -24.16
CA ARG A 269 -17.99 -21.41 -25.59
C ARG A 269 -19.49 -21.61 -25.74
#